data_e7b31e31b1f71ec3f69de1a69090f38e
#
_entry.id   e7b31e31b1f71ec3f69de1a69090f38e
#
_cell.length_a   1.000
_cell.length_b   1.000
_cell.length_c   1.000
_cell.angle_alpha   90.00
_cell.angle_beta   90.00
_cell.angle_gamma   90.00
#
_symmetry.space_group_name_H-M   'P 1'
#
loop_
_entity.id
_entity.type
_entity.pdbx_description
1 polymer ?
#
loop_
_entity_poly.entity_id
_entity_poly.type
_entity_poly.pdbx_seq_one_letter_code
_entity_poly.pdbx_strand_id
1 'polypeptide(L)'
;MAPSQFEINYTYGDVVAAADQIQLYKLICRQVATQMGMTASFLPKPVTGVNGSGMHTNVSITNKAGKNLFWDPKGEEKVSKMAWQFVDRILTHGNDTCLLFNASVNAYRRLDPHFEAPNQIKASATDRGSMIRIPIGNEKSARVEVRSVGPDANPYMVLYSVFKTGLHGQTSKIKNLRQAERYLPDNIYTALEDFRGAAWIDEMLGADVKARYADLKQGSADRCPRLLGTIVKPCEVQFHHDVYNQLLWGQF
;
A
#
# COMPACT_ATOMS: atom_id res chain seq x y z
N MET A 1 9.72 11.94 -10.02
CA MET A 1 8.93 10.98 -10.83
C MET A 1 9.84 10.34 -11.86
N ALA A 2 9.56 9.11 -12.26
CA ALA A 2 10.27 8.43 -13.33
C ALA A 2 9.84 8.95 -14.71
N PRO A 3 10.61 8.72 -15.78
CA PRO A 3 10.17 9.01 -17.15
C PRO A 3 8.86 8.29 -17.48
N SER A 4 7.93 8.98 -18.13
CA SER A 4 6.58 8.48 -18.49
C SER A 4 5.73 8.01 -17.31
N GLN A 5 6.04 8.46 -16.09
CA GLN A 5 5.26 8.24 -14.89
C GLN A 5 4.32 9.43 -14.66
N PHE A 6 3.04 9.14 -14.45
CA PHE A 6 2.00 10.13 -14.19
C PHE A 6 1.37 9.86 -12.83
N GLU A 7 0.97 10.92 -12.15
CA GLU A 7 0.23 10.87 -10.90
C GLU A 7 -1.14 11.52 -11.10
N ILE A 8 -2.18 10.82 -10.64
CA ILE A 8 -3.54 11.35 -10.62
C ILE A 8 -4.03 11.41 -9.19
N ASN A 9 -4.60 12.55 -8.84
CA ASN A 9 -5.25 12.80 -7.57
C ASN A 9 -6.76 12.98 -7.80
N TYR A 10 -7.57 12.39 -6.92
CA TYR A 10 -9.03 12.51 -6.96
C TYR A 10 -9.51 13.44 -5.86
N THR A 11 -10.69 14.03 -6.08
CA THR A 11 -11.45 14.61 -4.98
C THR A 11 -11.84 13.51 -4.01
N TYR A 12 -11.65 13.75 -2.71
CA TYR A 12 -12.05 12.78 -1.69
C TYR A 12 -13.57 12.56 -1.68
N GLY A 13 -14.01 11.38 -1.25
CA GLY A 13 -15.40 11.01 -1.23
C GLY A 13 -15.65 9.84 -0.28
N ASP A 14 -16.80 9.20 -0.42
CA ASP A 14 -17.15 7.98 0.29
C ASP A 14 -16.16 6.86 -0.01
N VAL A 15 -15.89 6.04 1.01
CA VAL A 15 -14.84 5.01 0.95
C VAL A 15 -15.10 3.95 -0.13
N VAL A 16 -16.35 3.53 -0.32
CA VAL A 16 -16.72 2.52 -1.32
C VAL A 16 -16.67 3.14 -2.71
N ALA A 17 -17.23 4.33 -2.88
CA ALA A 17 -17.17 5.07 -4.15
C ALA A 17 -15.72 5.35 -4.58
N ALA A 18 -14.82 5.64 -3.63
CA ALA A 18 -13.40 5.82 -3.93
C ALA A 18 -12.75 4.53 -4.45
N ALA A 19 -13.09 3.36 -3.86
CA ALA A 19 -12.61 2.08 -4.36
C ALA A 19 -13.11 1.78 -5.77
N ASP A 20 -14.40 2.04 -6.04
CA ASP A 20 -15.00 1.91 -7.38
C ASP A 20 -14.29 2.80 -8.41
N GLN A 21 -14.04 4.07 -8.04
CA GLN A 21 -13.35 5.02 -8.90
C GLN A 21 -11.93 4.55 -9.27
N ILE A 22 -11.19 3.98 -8.32
CA ILE A 22 -9.85 3.44 -8.60
C ILE A 22 -9.92 2.30 -9.61
N GLN A 23 -10.89 1.39 -9.49
CA GLN A 23 -11.04 0.28 -10.45
C GLN A 23 -11.44 0.78 -11.84
N LEU A 24 -12.41 1.69 -11.92
CA LEU A 24 -12.82 2.32 -13.19
C LEU A 24 -11.66 3.09 -13.83
N TYR A 25 -10.91 3.85 -13.04
CA TYR A 25 -9.73 4.56 -13.53
C TYR A 25 -8.72 3.62 -14.19
N LYS A 26 -8.34 2.54 -13.50
CA LYS A 26 -7.41 1.56 -14.06
C LYS A 26 -7.92 0.95 -15.37
N LEU A 27 -9.21 0.63 -15.43
CA LEU A 27 -9.84 0.08 -16.62
C LEU A 27 -9.78 1.08 -17.77
N ILE A 28 -10.23 2.31 -17.54
CA ILE A 28 -10.28 3.37 -18.57
C ILE A 28 -8.86 3.69 -19.06
N CYS A 29 -7.89 3.84 -18.17
CA CYS A 29 -6.50 4.11 -18.56
C CYS A 29 -5.94 3.04 -19.49
N ARG A 30 -6.19 1.75 -19.18
CA ARG A 30 -5.73 0.66 -20.04
C ARG A 30 -6.41 0.66 -21.41
N GLN A 31 -7.72 0.87 -21.44
CA GLN A 31 -8.47 0.92 -22.70
C GLN A 31 -8.02 2.08 -23.60
N VAL A 32 -7.89 3.28 -23.02
CA VAL A 32 -7.45 4.46 -23.77
C VAL A 32 -6.01 4.29 -24.26
N ALA A 33 -5.11 3.81 -23.42
CA ALA A 33 -3.73 3.55 -23.81
C ALA A 33 -3.66 2.55 -24.98
N THR A 34 -4.42 1.45 -24.91
CA THR A 34 -4.49 0.45 -25.99
C THR A 34 -4.98 1.08 -27.30
N GLN A 35 -6.02 1.93 -27.27
CA GLN A 35 -6.52 2.64 -28.46
C GLN A 35 -5.48 3.59 -29.06
N MET A 36 -4.57 4.11 -28.22
CA MET A 36 -3.47 4.98 -28.64
C MET A 36 -2.19 4.23 -29.04
N GLY A 37 -2.21 2.90 -29.09
CA GLY A 37 -1.03 2.07 -29.36
C GLY A 37 0.00 2.07 -28.22
N MET A 38 -0.42 2.40 -26.99
CA MET A 38 0.41 2.46 -25.79
C MET A 38 -0.02 1.41 -24.76
N THR A 39 0.82 1.20 -23.73
CA THR A 39 0.51 0.35 -22.59
C THR A 39 0.45 1.19 -21.31
N ALA A 40 -0.67 1.16 -20.60
CA ALA A 40 -0.76 1.69 -19.24
C ALA A 40 -0.44 0.58 -18.22
N SER A 41 0.57 0.80 -17.40
CA SER A 41 1.01 -0.14 -16.36
C SER A 41 0.73 0.42 -14.97
N PHE A 42 0.13 -0.41 -14.11
CA PHE A 42 -0.05 -0.18 -12.69
C PHE A 42 0.87 -1.08 -11.84
N LEU A 43 1.97 -1.55 -12.42
CA LEU A 43 3.00 -2.26 -11.66
C LEU A 43 3.65 -1.32 -10.63
N PRO A 44 3.86 -1.77 -9.39
CA PRO A 44 4.56 -1.00 -8.36
C PRO A 44 6.00 -0.61 -8.75
N LYS A 45 6.71 -1.48 -9.47
CA LYS A 45 8.09 -1.23 -9.95
C LYS A 45 8.22 -1.72 -11.39
N PRO A 46 7.73 -0.97 -12.39
CA PRO A 46 7.78 -1.39 -13.79
C PRO A 46 9.17 -1.34 -14.41
N VAL A 47 10.05 -0.47 -13.89
CA VAL A 47 11.41 -0.27 -14.41
C VAL A 47 12.40 -0.21 -13.25
N THR A 48 13.50 -0.94 -13.37
CA THR A 48 14.62 -0.93 -12.43
C THR A 48 15.40 0.39 -12.53
N GLY A 49 16.00 0.85 -11.44
CA GLY A 49 16.84 2.05 -11.41
C GLY A 49 16.09 3.38 -11.40
N VAL A 50 14.75 3.39 -11.41
CA VAL A 50 13.91 4.59 -11.30
C VAL A 50 12.86 4.42 -10.23
N ASN A 51 12.20 5.50 -9.82
CA ASN A 51 11.14 5.45 -8.81
C ASN A 51 9.98 4.54 -9.24
N GLY A 52 9.44 3.79 -8.29
CA GLY A 52 8.23 2.99 -8.47
C GLY A 52 6.95 3.81 -8.37
N SER A 53 5.82 3.15 -8.63
CA SER A 53 4.47 3.73 -8.50
C SER A 53 3.83 3.30 -7.19
N GLY A 54 3.12 4.21 -6.53
CA GLY A 54 2.37 3.96 -5.30
C GLY A 54 0.90 4.32 -5.44
N MET A 55 0.05 3.68 -4.66
CA MET A 55 -1.34 4.06 -4.45
C MET A 55 -1.49 4.66 -3.06
N HIS A 56 -0.96 5.87 -2.88
CA HIS A 56 -0.99 6.55 -1.59
C HIS A 56 -2.43 6.78 -1.14
N THR A 57 -2.81 6.13 -0.06
CA THR A 57 -4.18 6.11 0.41
C THR A 57 -4.37 7.17 1.48
N ASN A 58 -5.03 8.27 1.09
CA ASN A 58 -5.36 9.38 1.98
C ASN A 58 -6.72 9.12 2.65
N VAL A 59 -6.77 9.16 3.97
CA VAL A 59 -7.98 8.90 4.75
C VAL A 59 -8.22 9.96 5.81
N SER A 60 -9.49 10.29 6.02
CA SER A 60 -9.96 11.07 7.14
C SER A 60 -11.32 10.53 7.61
N ILE A 61 -11.75 10.94 8.79
CA ILE A 61 -13.04 10.53 9.34
C ILE A 61 -13.81 11.80 9.69
N THR A 62 -15.06 11.86 9.24
CA THR A 62 -16.00 12.93 9.61
C THR A 62 -17.13 12.40 10.47
N ASN A 63 -17.68 13.26 11.33
CA ASN A 63 -18.94 12.96 12.01
C ASN A 63 -20.14 13.20 11.07
N LYS A 64 -21.35 12.89 11.55
CA LYS A 64 -22.60 13.09 10.80
C LYS A 64 -22.85 14.55 10.38
N ALA A 65 -22.24 15.52 11.06
CA ALA A 65 -22.33 16.94 10.72
C ALA A 65 -21.23 17.40 9.73
N GLY A 66 -20.44 16.46 9.20
CA GLY A 66 -19.36 16.77 8.24
C GLY A 66 -18.08 17.31 8.88
N LYS A 67 -17.99 17.39 10.21
CA LYS A 67 -16.78 17.86 10.90
C LYS A 67 -15.68 16.79 10.81
N ASN A 68 -14.50 17.19 10.38
CA ASN A 68 -13.31 16.32 10.32
C ASN A 68 -12.80 16.02 11.75
N LEU A 69 -12.82 14.74 12.13
CA LEU A 69 -12.41 14.29 13.46
C LEU A 69 -10.88 14.12 13.59
N PHE A 70 -10.16 14.18 12.48
CA PHE A 70 -8.69 14.13 12.49
C PHE A 70 -8.07 15.51 12.73
N TRP A 71 -8.85 16.60 12.64
CA TRP A 71 -8.37 17.95 12.85
C TRP A 71 -8.38 18.35 14.33
N ASP A 72 -7.25 18.89 14.78
CA ASP A 72 -7.12 19.63 16.05
C ASP A 72 -6.08 20.74 15.89
N PRO A 73 -6.46 22.03 15.89
CA PRO A 73 -5.53 23.14 15.69
C PRO A 73 -4.44 23.25 16.78
N LYS A 74 -4.67 22.64 17.94
CA LYS A 74 -3.74 22.59 19.08
C LYS A 74 -2.98 21.27 19.17
N GLY A 75 -3.38 20.28 18.39
CA GLY A 75 -2.74 18.96 18.36
C GLY A 75 -1.38 19.00 17.68
N GLU A 76 -0.55 18.01 17.98
CA GLU A 76 0.71 17.78 17.31
C GLU A 76 0.45 17.54 15.81
N GLU A 77 1.22 18.17 14.93
CA GLU A 77 0.98 18.22 13.47
C GLU A 77 -0.42 18.73 13.08
N LYS A 78 -1.09 19.46 13.99
CA LYS A 78 -2.47 19.91 13.86
C LYS A 78 -3.48 18.78 13.64
N VAL A 79 -3.17 17.59 14.11
CA VAL A 79 -4.09 16.45 14.09
C VAL A 79 -4.48 16.01 15.49
N SER A 80 -5.68 15.44 15.58
CA SER A 80 -6.29 15.06 16.85
C SER A 80 -5.64 13.83 17.48
N LYS A 81 -5.88 13.65 18.78
CA LYS A 81 -5.52 12.41 19.48
C LYS A 81 -6.11 11.16 18.82
N MET A 82 -7.32 11.28 18.26
CA MET A 82 -7.95 10.19 17.50
C MET A 82 -7.12 9.82 16.27
N ALA A 83 -6.63 10.81 15.51
CA ALA A 83 -5.78 10.55 14.35
C ALA A 83 -4.47 9.87 14.74
N TRP A 84 -3.83 10.31 15.83
CA TRP A 84 -2.61 9.66 16.33
C TRP A 84 -2.85 8.23 16.81
N GLN A 85 -3.99 7.95 17.46
CA GLN A 85 -4.37 6.58 17.82
C GLN A 85 -4.65 5.71 16.59
N PHE A 86 -5.25 6.28 15.56
CA PHE A 86 -5.48 5.62 14.27
C PHE A 86 -4.14 5.26 13.60
N VAL A 87 -3.19 6.19 13.60
CA VAL A 87 -1.82 5.99 13.09
C VAL A 87 -1.10 4.89 13.86
N ASP A 88 -1.11 4.96 15.21
CA ASP A 88 -0.46 3.97 16.06
C ASP A 88 -0.93 2.54 15.76
N ARG A 89 -2.24 2.33 15.62
CA ARG A 89 -2.81 1.02 15.29
C ARG A 89 -2.34 0.51 13.94
N ILE A 90 -2.31 1.37 12.90
CA ILE A 90 -1.82 0.98 11.58
C ILE A 90 -0.33 0.63 11.63
N LEU A 91 0.48 1.41 12.34
CA LEU A 91 1.92 1.12 12.49
C LEU A 91 2.16 -0.15 13.31
N THR A 92 1.35 -0.41 14.34
CA THR A 92 1.42 -1.64 15.13
C THR A 92 1.28 -2.87 14.25
N HIS A 93 0.31 -2.85 13.34
CA HIS A 93 -0.03 -3.95 12.43
C HIS A 93 0.59 -3.79 11.02
N GLY A 94 1.66 -3.01 10.91
CA GLY A 94 2.28 -2.72 9.61
C GLY A 94 2.73 -3.98 8.86
N ASN A 95 3.41 -4.90 9.54
CA ASN A 95 3.84 -6.18 8.95
C ASN A 95 2.65 -7.10 8.68
N ASP A 96 1.71 -7.20 9.62
CA ASP A 96 0.52 -8.05 9.51
C ASP A 96 -0.30 -7.75 8.26
N THR A 97 -0.44 -6.45 7.94
CA THR A 97 -1.25 -5.96 6.82
C THR A 97 -0.46 -5.75 5.53
N CYS A 98 0.86 -5.89 5.56
CA CYS A 98 1.74 -5.60 4.43
C CYS A 98 1.35 -6.37 3.17
N LEU A 99 0.97 -7.65 3.30
CA LEU A 99 0.54 -8.50 2.18
C LEU A 99 -0.75 -8.01 1.50
N LEU A 100 -1.64 -7.32 2.22
CA LEU A 100 -2.84 -6.70 1.66
C LEU A 100 -2.51 -5.43 0.87
N PHE A 101 -1.49 -4.71 1.30
CA PHE A 101 -1.04 -3.46 0.67
C PHE A 101 -0.06 -3.70 -0.48
N ASN A 102 0.67 -4.81 -0.45
CA ASN A 102 1.71 -5.18 -1.40
C ASN A 102 1.45 -6.60 -1.90
N ALA A 103 0.52 -6.72 -2.85
CA ALA A 103 -0.13 -7.97 -3.20
C ALA A 103 0.63 -8.85 -4.21
N SER A 104 1.78 -8.39 -4.73
CA SER A 104 2.60 -9.08 -5.73
C SER A 104 4.08 -9.07 -5.38
N VAL A 105 4.85 -9.96 -6.00
CA VAL A 105 6.32 -9.96 -5.92
C VAL A 105 6.90 -8.61 -6.32
N ASN A 106 6.32 -7.96 -7.33
CA ASN A 106 6.79 -6.67 -7.84
C ASN A 106 6.61 -5.53 -6.83
N ALA A 107 5.60 -5.61 -5.94
CA ALA A 107 5.35 -4.58 -4.92
C ALA A 107 6.51 -4.46 -3.92
N TYR A 108 7.16 -5.55 -3.57
CA TYR A 108 8.30 -5.53 -2.63
C TYR A 108 9.55 -4.89 -3.24
N ARG A 109 9.68 -4.91 -4.58
CA ARG A 109 10.75 -4.18 -5.26
C ARG A 109 10.56 -2.68 -5.24
N ARG A 110 9.32 -2.21 -5.14
CA ARG A 110 9.01 -0.80 -4.93
C ARG A 110 9.44 -0.33 -3.54
N LEU A 111 9.42 -1.22 -2.54
CA LEU A 111 9.76 -0.89 -1.16
C LEU A 111 11.28 -0.78 -0.91
N ASP A 112 12.09 -0.72 -1.95
CA ASP A 112 13.53 -0.50 -1.87
C ASP A 112 13.85 0.88 -1.30
N PRO A 113 14.57 0.98 -0.17
CA PRO A 113 14.87 2.25 0.50
C PRO A 113 15.72 3.23 -0.32
N HIS A 114 16.42 2.76 -1.35
CA HIS A 114 17.22 3.62 -2.23
C HIS A 114 16.38 4.54 -3.14
N PHE A 115 15.05 4.31 -3.22
CA PHE A 115 14.14 5.02 -4.11
C PHE A 115 13.01 5.76 -3.38
N GLU A 116 13.28 6.37 -2.24
CA GLU A 116 12.29 7.08 -1.41
C GLU A 116 11.07 6.19 -1.05
N ALA A 117 11.29 4.89 -0.92
CA ALA A 117 10.23 3.93 -0.67
C ALA A 117 9.75 3.98 0.79
N PRO A 118 8.44 3.87 1.04
CA PRO A 118 7.84 3.98 2.37
C PRO A 118 7.93 2.67 3.16
N ASN A 119 9.13 2.16 3.39
CA ASN A 119 9.35 0.89 4.08
C ASN A 119 9.59 1.00 5.59
N GLN A 120 9.79 2.21 6.12
CA GLN A 120 10.01 2.43 7.54
C GLN A 120 8.66 2.50 8.29
N ILE A 121 8.47 1.63 9.27
CA ILE A 121 7.24 1.59 10.09
C ILE A 121 7.28 2.73 11.10
N LYS A 122 6.99 3.92 10.63
CA LYS A 122 6.87 5.15 11.41
C LYS A 122 5.93 6.15 10.72
N ALA A 123 5.59 7.22 11.44
CA ALA A 123 4.88 8.37 10.90
C ALA A 123 5.78 9.60 10.81
N SER A 124 5.62 10.40 9.77
CA SER A 124 6.33 11.67 9.60
C SER A 124 5.52 12.66 8.76
N ALA A 125 5.68 13.95 9.00
CA ALA A 125 5.12 14.98 8.14
C ALA A 125 5.90 15.14 6.83
N THR A 126 7.20 14.89 6.83
CA THR A 126 8.15 15.27 5.76
C THR A 126 8.93 14.10 5.17
N ASP A 127 9.24 13.06 5.95
CA ASP A 127 10.04 11.94 5.49
C ASP A 127 9.25 11.00 4.57
N ARG A 128 9.71 10.89 3.32
CA ARG A 128 9.09 10.06 2.27
C ARG A 128 9.33 8.57 2.45
N GLY A 129 10.32 8.17 3.25
CA GLY A 129 10.60 6.79 3.64
C GLY A 129 9.63 6.23 4.68
N SER A 130 8.79 7.08 5.28
CA SER A 130 7.82 6.67 6.29
C SER A 130 6.61 5.97 5.69
N MET A 131 6.17 4.87 6.33
CA MET A 131 4.94 4.15 5.99
C MET A 131 3.71 5.06 6.03
N ILE A 132 3.67 5.97 7.01
CA ILE A 132 2.59 6.95 7.16
C ILE A 132 3.13 8.37 7.07
N ARG A 133 2.48 9.19 6.25
CA ARG A 133 2.70 10.63 6.23
C ARG A 133 1.49 11.34 6.84
N ILE A 134 1.77 12.41 7.59
CA ILE A 134 0.75 13.30 8.11
C ILE A 134 0.92 14.65 7.41
N PRO A 135 0.24 14.88 6.28
CA PRO A 135 0.35 16.13 5.56
C PRO A 135 -0.16 17.29 6.41
N ILE A 136 0.58 18.39 6.47
CA ILE A 136 0.12 19.60 7.13
C ILE A 136 -1.15 20.08 6.45
N GLY A 137 -2.21 20.18 7.19
CA GLY A 137 -3.54 20.50 6.68
C GLY A 137 -4.26 21.56 7.52
N ASN A 138 -5.52 21.73 7.23
CA ASN A 138 -6.47 22.56 7.96
C ASN A 138 -7.72 21.73 8.32
N GLU A 139 -8.75 22.35 8.88
CA GLU A 139 -10.00 21.67 9.28
C GLU A 139 -10.60 20.80 8.16
N LYS A 140 -10.52 21.24 6.91
CA LYS A 140 -11.09 20.53 5.75
C LYS A 140 -10.17 19.45 5.18
N SER A 141 -8.86 19.61 5.35
CA SER A 141 -7.84 18.80 4.66
C SER A 141 -7.00 17.91 5.58
N ALA A 142 -7.21 17.98 6.91
CA ALA A 142 -6.50 17.11 7.84
C ALA A 142 -6.78 15.64 7.53
N ARG A 143 -5.70 14.86 7.36
CA ARG A 143 -5.77 13.47 6.92
C ARG A 143 -4.51 12.70 7.30
N VAL A 144 -4.59 11.40 7.18
CA VAL A 144 -3.47 10.48 7.26
C VAL A 144 -3.27 9.87 5.88
N GLU A 145 -2.03 9.79 5.42
CA GLU A 145 -1.65 9.18 4.15
C GLU A 145 -0.87 7.88 4.40
N VAL A 146 -1.47 6.75 4.04
CA VAL A 146 -0.81 5.44 4.04
C VAL A 146 -0.06 5.30 2.72
N ARG A 147 1.27 5.30 2.77
CA ARG A 147 2.15 5.40 1.59
C ARG A 147 2.64 4.06 1.08
N SER A 148 2.63 3.02 1.92
CA SER A 148 3.18 1.69 1.60
C SER A 148 2.35 0.89 0.59
N VAL A 149 1.20 1.39 0.17
CA VAL A 149 0.26 0.68 -0.71
C VAL A 149 0.76 0.67 -2.15
N GLY A 150 0.86 -0.52 -2.74
CA GLY A 150 1.15 -0.70 -4.17
C GLY A 150 -0.09 -0.47 -5.05
N PRO A 151 0.07 0.03 -6.29
CA PRO A 151 -1.06 0.30 -7.16
C PRO A 151 -1.75 -0.96 -7.71
N ASP A 152 -1.14 -2.12 -7.57
CA ASP A 152 -1.67 -3.44 -7.90
C ASP A 152 -2.52 -4.06 -6.78
N ALA A 153 -2.54 -3.45 -5.59
CA ALA A 153 -3.37 -3.90 -4.49
C ALA A 153 -4.87 -3.70 -4.79
N ASN A 154 -5.69 -4.57 -4.21
CA ASN A 154 -7.14 -4.46 -4.29
C ASN A 154 -7.62 -3.28 -3.43
N PRO A 155 -8.22 -2.22 -3.99
CA PRO A 155 -8.58 -1.02 -3.24
C PRO A 155 -9.61 -1.28 -2.14
N TYR A 156 -10.54 -2.21 -2.33
CA TYR A 156 -11.53 -2.56 -1.30
C TYR A 156 -10.84 -3.21 -0.08
N MET A 157 -9.93 -4.16 -0.31
CA MET A 157 -9.16 -4.81 0.75
C MET A 157 -8.25 -3.80 1.48
N VAL A 158 -7.62 -2.89 0.72
CA VAL A 158 -6.78 -1.83 1.28
C VAL A 158 -7.60 -0.93 2.20
N LEU A 159 -8.69 -0.36 1.70
CA LEU A 159 -9.52 0.57 2.47
C LEU A 159 -10.17 -0.11 3.68
N TYR A 160 -10.70 -1.32 3.50
CA TYR A 160 -11.22 -2.11 4.62
C TYR A 160 -10.16 -2.32 5.69
N SER A 161 -8.96 -2.76 5.29
CA SER A 161 -7.84 -3.02 6.22
C SER A 161 -7.40 -1.75 6.94
N VAL A 162 -7.26 -0.63 6.22
CA VAL A 162 -6.87 0.67 6.81
C VAL A 162 -7.89 1.12 7.86
N PHE A 163 -9.18 1.12 7.54
CA PHE A 163 -10.20 1.57 8.47
C PHE A 163 -10.41 0.58 9.61
N LYS A 164 -10.49 -0.71 9.34
CA LYS A 164 -10.67 -1.73 10.38
C LYS A 164 -9.51 -1.71 11.37
N THR A 165 -8.26 -1.66 10.86
CA THR A 165 -7.07 -1.60 11.71
C THR A 165 -6.99 -0.27 12.47
N GLY A 166 -7.14 0.85 11.79
CA GLY A 166 -7.02 2.17 12.42
C GLY A 166 -8.08 2.46 13.48
N LEU A 167 -9.27 1.85 13.36
CA LEU A 167 -10.37 2.03 14.32
C LEU A 167 -10.36 0.99 15.46
N HIS A 168 -9.98 -0.26 15.17
CA HIS A 168 -10.18 -1.39 16.09
C HIS A 168 -8.92 -2.19 16.39
N GLY A 169 -7.81 -1.97 15.66
CA GLY A 169 -6.54 -2.63 15.93
C GLY A 169 -6.00 -2.32 17.32
N GLN A 170 -5.02 -3.10 17.75
CA GLN A 170 -4.31 -2.85 18.99
C GLN A 170 -3.35 -1.67 18.82
N THR A 171 -3.04 -0.98 19.88
CA THR A 171 -2.00 0.05 19.91
C THR A 171 -0.66 -0.57 20.30
N SER A 172 0.42 -0.06 19.72
CA SER A 172 1.76 -0.49 20.09
C SER A 172 2.14 0.03 21.46
N LYS A 173 3.14 -0.64 22.07
CA LYS A 173 3.83 -0.14 23.25
C LYS A 173 4.97 0.82 22.88
N ILE A 174 5.14 1.15 21.59
CA ILE A 174 6.20 2.03 21.10
C ILE A 174 5.90 3.45 21.56
N LYS A 175 6.86 4.05 22.27
CA LYS A 175 6.68 5.39 22.84
C LYS A 175 6.78 6.50 21.82
N ASN A 176 7.44 6.27 20.67
CA ASN A 176 7.70 7.27 19.65
C ASN A 176 7.34 6.74 18.25
N LEU A 177 6.16 7.10 17.76
CA LEU A 177 5.66 6.71 16.43
C LEU A 177 6.45 7.35 15.27
N ARG A 178 7.36 8.30 15.57
CA ARG A 178 8.19 8.99 14.57
C ARG A 178 9.54 8.32 14.34
N GLN A 179 9.88 7.36 15.18
CA GLN A 179 11.14 6.63 15.07
C GLN A 179 10.91 5.25 14.48
N ALA A 180 11.62 4.91 13.42
CA ALA A 180 11.56 3.58 12.84
C ALA A 180 12.36 2.59 13.71
N GLU A 181 11.66 1.70 14.38
CA GLU A 181 12.27 0.55 15.07
C GLU A 181 12.14 -0.73 14.24
N ARG A 182 11.28 -0.71 13.22
CA ARG A 182 10.97 -1.83 12.33
C ARG A 182 10.82 -1.35 10.88
N TYR A 183 11.00 -2.30 9.96
CA TYR A 183 10.79 -2.11 8.54
C TYR A 183 9.74 -3.08 8.03
N LEU A 184 9.05 -2.70 6.96
CA LEU A 184 8.16 -3.61 6.25
C LEU A 184 8.96 -4.76 5.62
N PRO A 185 8.34 -5.93 5.42
CA PRO A 185 8.96 -7.04 4.69
C PRO A 185 9.55 -6.60 3.35
N ASP A 186 10.69 -7.13 2.98
CA ASP A 186 11.38 -6.85 1.73
C ASP A 186 11.04 -7.85 0.61
N ASN A 187 10.27 -8.88 0.93
CA ASN A 187 9.82 -9.90 0.00
C ASN A 187 8.45 -10.47 0.38
N ILE A 188 7.79 -11.10 -0.60
CA ILE A 188 6.42 -11.62 -0.43
C ILE A 188 6.37 -12.84 0.51
N TYR A 189 7.45 -13.63 0.64
CA TYR A 189 7.45 -14.82 1.49
C TYR A 189 7.45 -14.42 2.96
N THR A 190 8.29 -13.47 3.35
CA THR A 190 8.27 -12.91 4.71
C THR A 190 6.92 -12.27 5.03
N ALA A 191 6.35 -11.52 4.08
CA ALA A 191 5.01 -10.94 4.28
C ALA A 191 3.90 -12.00 4.39
N LEU A 192 4.03 -13.14 3.71
CA LEU A 192 3.13 -14.29 3.88
C LEU A 192 3.24 -14.93 5.25
N GLU A 193 4.46 -15.08 5.77
CA GLU A 193 4.71 -15.60 7.11
C GLU A 193 4.10 -14.69 8.17
N ASP A 194 4.38 -13.38 8.09
CA ASP A 194 3.81 -12.37 8.99
C ASP A 194 2.27 -12.40 8.95
N PHE A 195 1.68 -12.40 7.75
CA PHE A 195 0.24 -12.45 7.57
C PHE A 195 -0.41 -13.71 8.15
N ARG A 196 0.20 -14.88 7.90
CA ARG A 196 -0.28 -16.15 8.45
C ARG A 196 -0.16 -16.22 9.97
N GLY A 197 0.92 -15.66 10.53
CA GLY A 197 1.17 -15.65 11.99
C GLY A 197 0.33 -14.64 12.76
N ALA A 198 -0.22 -13.61 12.08
CA ALA A 198 -0.88 -12.50 12.74
C ALA A 198 -2.29 -12.84 13.25
N ALA A 199 -2.49 -12.80 14.57
CA ALA A 199 -3.81 -12.95 15.19
C ALA A 199 -4.78 -11.83 14.78
N TRP A 200 -4.27 -10.61 14.57
CA TRP A 200 -5.07 -9.49 14.10
C TRP A 200 -5.75 -9.75 12.75
N ILE A 201 -5.09 -10.47 11.85
CA ILE A 201 -5.68 -10.83 10.56
C ILE A 201 -6.86 -11.80 10.73
N ASP A 202 -6.78 -12.73 11.70
CA ASP A 202 -7.93 -13.60 12.05
C ASP A 202 -9.10 -12.78 12.59
N GLU A 203 -8.85 -11.80 13.45
CA GLU A 203 -9.89 -10.91 13.98
C GLU A 203 -10.50 -10.00 12.88
N MET A 204 -9.69 -9.58 11.92
CA MET A 204 -10.09 -8.67 10.86
C MET A 204 -10.86 -9.36 9.74
N LEU A 205 -10.37 -10.50 9.24
CA LEU A 205 -10.88 -11.17 8.05
C LEU A 205 -11.62 -12.48 8.36
N GLY A 206 -11.39 -13.08 9.52
CA GLY A 206 -11.75 -14.45 9.83
C GLY A 206 -10.74 -15.46 9.24
N ALA A 207 -10.64 -16.63 9.90
CA ALA A 207 -9.64 -17.65 9.57
C ALA A 207 -9.76 -18.19 8.13
N ASP A 208 -10.98 -18.37 7.63
CA ASP A 208 -11.22 -18.92 6.28
C ASP A 208 -10.73 -17.94 5.19
N VAL A 209 -11.11 -16.65 5.29
CA VAL A 209 -10.67 -15.63 4.32
C VAL A 209 -9.17 -15.42 4.39
N LYS A 210 -8.58 -15.40 5.59
CA LYS A 210 -7.14 -15.33 5.80
C LYS A 210 -6.41 -16.47 5.09
N ALA A 211 -6.84 -17.72 5.30
CA ALA A 211 -6.22 -18.89 4.69
C ALA A 211 -6.31 -18.83 3.16
N ARG A 212 -7.48 -18.59 2.59
CA ARG A 212 -7.68 -18.49 1.13
C ARG A 212 -6.86 -17.37 0.50
N TYR A 213 -6.77 -16.21 1.17
CA TYR A 213 -5.96 -15.11 0.66
C TYR A 213 -4.46 -15.45 0.71
N ALA A 214 -3.98 -16.06 1.80
CA ALA A 214 -2.60 -16.50 1.91
C ALA A 214 -2.24 -17.54 0.83
N ASP A 215 -3.12 -18.50 0.56
CA ASP A 215 -2.90 -19.52 -0.50
C ASP A 215 -2.88 -18.90 -1.90
N LEU A 216 -3.79 -17.95 -2.16
CA LEU A 216 -3.77 -17.17 -3.41
C LEU A 216 -2.46 -16.42 -3.60
N LYS A 217 -1.92 -15.82 -2.53
CA LYS A 217 -0.66 -15.07 -2.58
C LYS A 217 0.57 -15.97 -2.61
N GLN A 218 0.51 -17.13 -1.97
CA GLN A 218 1.52 -18.17 -2.15
C GLN A 218 1.61 -18.58 -3.62
N GLY A 219 0.48 -18.86 -4.27
CA GLY A 219 0.45 -19.14 -5.70
C GLY A 219 1.00 -17.99 -6.56
N SER A 220 0.84 -16.75 -6.14
CA SER A 220 1.41 -15.58 -6.81
C SER A 220 2.93 -15.49 -6.59
N ALA A 221 3.42 -15.81 -5.39
CA ALA A 221 4.84 -15.86 -5.07
C ALA A 221 5.57 -16.95 -5.86
N ASP A 222 4.96 -18.12 -5.97
CA ASP A 222 5.53 -19.29 -6.64
C ASP A 222 5.34 -19.26 -8.18
N ARG A 223 4.61 -18.28 -8.69
CA ARG A 223 4.20 -18.20 -10.10
C ARG A 223 5.38 -17.98 -11.05
N CYS A 224 6.34 -17.14 -10.66
CA CYS A 224 7.46 -16.78 -11.53
C CYS A 224 8.23 -17.98 -12.07
N PRO A 225 8.67 -18.95 -11.24
CA PRO A 225 9.36 -20.15 -11.73
C PRO A 225 8.52 -21.00 -12.69
N ARG A 226 7.20 -21.10 -12.44
CA ARG A 226 6.29 -21.94 -13.24
C ARG A 226 5.89 -21.30 -14.57
N LEU A 227 5.63 -20.00 -14.58
CA LEU A 227 5.16 -19.28 -15.78
C LEU A 227 6.29 -19.03 -16.77
N LEU A 228 7.49 -18.85 -16.26
CA LEU A 228 8.64 -18.51 -17.08
C LEU A 228 9.33 -19.73 -17.70
N GLY A 229 9.04 -20.94 -17.20
CA GLY A 229 9.57 -22.20 -17.73
C GLY A 229 11.10 -22.30 -17.76
N THR A 230 11.62 -23.39 -18.32
CA THR A 230 13.07 -23.67 -18.35
C THR A 230 13.89 -22.71 -19.23
N ILE A 231 13.26 -22.02 -20.16
CA ILE A 231 13.90 -20.99 -21.01
C ILE A 231 14.35 -19.77 -20.19
N VAL A 232 13.88 -19.64 -18.96
CA VAL A 232 13.95 -18.40 -18.21
C VAL A 232 14.77 -18.52 -16.93
N LYS A 233 15.40 -19.65 -16.65
CA LYS A 233 16.29 -19.77 -15.49
C LYS A 233 17.34 -18.65 -15.38
N PRO A 234 18.01 -18.21 -16.46
CA PRO A 234 18.88 -17.03 -16.41
C PRO A 234 18.11 -15.71 -16.22
N CYS A 235 16.90 -15.59 -16.82
CA CYS A 235 16.06 -14.40 -16.67
C CYS A 235 15.32 -14.38 -15.33
N GLU A 236 15.17 -15.49 -14.63
CA GLU A 236 14.56 -15.59 -13.33
C GLU A 236 15.39 -14.87 -12.26
N VAL A 237 16.71 -15.04 -12.29
CA VAL A 237 17.62 -14.27 -11.46
C VAL A 237 17.52 -12.78 -11.83
N GLN A 238 17.49 -12.48 -13.13
CA GLN A 238 17.32 -11.11 -13.61
C GLN A 238 15.93 -10.56 -13.28
N PHE A 239 14.85 -11.35 -13.33
CA PHE A 239 13.53 -10.94 -12.92
C PHE A 239 13.48 -10.57 -11.43
N HIS A 240 14.19 -11.25 -10.58
CA HIS A 240 14.33 -10.91 -9.17
C HIS A 240 15.21 -9.68 -8.93
N HIS A 241 16.06 -9.30 -9.86
CA HIS A 241 16.96 -8.15 -9.77
C HIS A 241 16.60 -7.01 -10.72
N ASP A 242 16.06 -7.33 -11.92
CA ASP A 242 15.66 -6.36 -12.93
C ASP A 242 14.21 -6.57 -13.36
N VAL A 243 13.38 -5.56 -13.24
CA VAL A 243 11.95 -5.66 -13.57
C VAL A 243 11.70 -5.23 -15.02
N TYR A 244 12.27 -5.93 -15.97
CA TYR A 244 12.06 -5.70 -17.42
C TYR A 244 10.95 -6.55 -18.03
N ASN A 245 10.28 -7.39 -17.26
CA ASN A 245 9.33 -8.33 -17.82
C ASN A 245 8.03 -7.65 -18.22
N GLN A 246 7.98 -7.12 -19.43
CA GLN A 246 6.81 -6.46 -20.01
C GLN A 246 5.57 -7.38 -20.08
N LEU A 247 5.74 -8.70 -20.06
CA LEU A 247 4.64 -9.65 -20.05
C LEU A 247 3.77 -9.55 -18.79
N LEU A 248 4.33 -9.01 -17.71
CA LEU A 248 3.59 -8.77 -16.46
C LEU A 248 2.86 -7.43 -16.42
N TRP A 249 3.18 -6.49 -17.30
CA TRP A 249 2.62 -5.12 -17.25
C TRP A 249 1.10 -5.08 -17.45
N GLY A 250 0.56 -6.02 -18.17
CA GLY A 250 -0.89 -6.13 -18.42
C GLY A 250 -1.68 -6.88 -17.34
N GLN A 251 -1.00 -7.46 -16.34
CA GLN A 251 -1.64 -8.31 -15.33
C GLN A 251 -2.03 -7.55 -14.06
N PHE A 252 -1.57 -6.31 -13.88
CA PHE A 252 -1.79 -5.50 -12.69
C PHE A 252 -2.38 -4.12 -13.02
#